data_fbdba96c687dd0c27454abce16dea36d
#
_entry.id   fbdba96c687dd0c27454abce16dea36d
#
_cell.length_a   1.000
_cell.length_b   1.000
_cell.length_c   1.000
_cell.angle_alpha   90.00
_cell.angle_beta   90.00
_cell.angle_gamma   90.00
#
_symmetry.space_group_name_H-M   'P 1'
#
loop_
_entity.id
_entity.type
_entity.pdbx_description
1 polymer ?
#
loop_
_entity_poly.entity_id
_entity_poly.type
_entity_poly.pdbx_seq_one_letter_code
_entity_poly.pdbx_strand_id
1 'polypeptide(L)'
;FNIKIIYNIKNRKHIIYSVLLIASSIISYLVSPYKNIALYGAGSRYIGMIFFIAVALLYWTVSECYEFKEIDVILILAASIMVHLVAVFNYMNIDILHLFSNLTIKEQTVYMSTLGNINVYGMYTGLTLSIAIAAYYKAETAAKEIFYYIAVISGIIGIIICDSDMALVAVVIPLVILFPYSIKSVALIKKYIVTLTAVLLAGRVAGCIKLIIPDRVRKLS
;
A
#
# COMPACT_ATOMS: atom_id res chain seq x y z
N PHE A 1 -20.17 -24.96 5.24
CA PHE A 1 -18.76 -24.69 4.88
C PHE A 1 -18.20 -25.94 4.23
N ASN A 2 -18.30 -26.06 2.89
CA ASN A 2 -17.58 -27.08 2.13
C ASN A 2 -16.16 -26.57 1.86
N ILE A 3 -15.22 -26.95 2.70
CA ILE A 3 -13.79 -26.76 2.44
C ILE A 3 -13.44 -27.75 1.34
N LYS A 4 -13.54 -27.37 0.08
CA LYS A 4 -12.92 -28.07 -1.03
C LYS A 4 -11.42 -27.85 -0.91
N ILE A 5 -10.73 -28.73 -0.21
CA ILE A 5 -9.28 -28.85 -0.28
C ILE A 5 -8.97 -29.33 -1.69
N ILE A 6 -8.79 -28.41 -2.62
CA ILE A 6 -8.36 -28.71 -3.99
C ILE A 6 -6.88 -29.05 -3.92
N TYR A 7 -6.62 -30.34 -3.79
CA TYR A 7 -5.28 -30.93 -3.82
C TYR A 7 -4.72 -30.86 -5.24
N ASN A 8 -4.30 -29.67 -5.68
CA ASN A 8 -3.60 -29.52 -6.95
C ASN A 8 -2.10 -29.40 -6.71
N ILE A 9 -1.41 -30.55 -6.65
CA ILE A 9 0.03 -30.70 -6.32
C ILE A 9 0.95 -29.98 -7.34
N LYS A 10 0.45 -29.63 -8.52
CA LYS A 10 1.29 -29.23 -9.66
C LYS A 10 1.83 -27.78 -9.65
N ASN A 11 1.39 -26.92 -8.73
CA ASN A 11 1.81 -25.51 -8.77
C ASN A 11 2.08 -24.87 -7.38
N ARG A 12 2.76 -25.59 -6.49
CA ARG A 12 3.02 -25.16 -5.10
C ARG A 12 4.30 -24.33 -4.93
N LYS A 13 4.69 -23.54 -5.94
CA LYS A 13 5.88 -22.67 -5.84
C LYS A 13 5.78 -21.67 -4.68
N HIS A 14 4.57 -21.19 -4.36
CA HIS A 14 4.31 -20.29 -3.24
C HIS A 14 4.67 -20.89 -1.87
N ILE A 15 4.52 -22.21 -1.69
CA ILE A 15 4.90 -22.90 -0.45
C ILE A 15 6.42 -22.86 -0.28
N ILE A 16 7.18 -23.01 -1.36
CA ILE A 16 8.64 -22.98 -1.31
C ILE A 16 9.12 -21.62 -0.77
N TYR A 17 8.51 -20.52 -1.21
CA TYR A 17 8.88 -19.18 -0.74
C TYR A 17 8.57 -18.97 0.75
N SER A 18 7.42 -19.45 1.24
CA SER A 18 7.09 -19.37 2.66
C SER A 18 7.99 -20.25 3.51
N VAL A 19 8.35 -21.45 3.04
CA VAL A 19 9.33 -22.32 3.72
C VAL A 19 10.71 -21.66 3.77
N LEU A 20 11.17 -21.05 2.67
CA LEU A 20 12.43 -20.31 2.64
C LEU A 20 12.43 -19.11 3.59
N LEU A 21 11.30 -18.39 3.69
CA LEU A 21 11.13 -17.29 4.63
C LEU A 21 11.23 -17.77 6.08
N ILE A 22 10.56 -18.86 6.42
CA ILE A 22 10.63 -19.45 7.77
C ILE A 22 12.06 -19.94 8.06
N ALA A 23 12.68 -20.66 7.14
CA ALA A 23 14.03 -21.17 7.28
C ALA A 23 15.05 -20.03 7.49
N SER A 24 14.97 -18.98 6.69
CA SER A 24 15.86 -17.81 6.82
C SER A 24 15.67 -17.08 8.16
N SER A 25 14.42 -16.96 8.64
CA SER A 25 14.14 -16.33 9.93
C SER A 25 14.65 -17.18 11.11
N ILE A 26 14.56 -18.50 11.02
CA ILE A 26 15.12 -19.43 12.01
C ILE A 26 16.66 -19.35 12.02
N ILE A 27 17.31 -19.37 10.85
CA ILE A 27 18.76 -19.24 10.73
C ILE A 27 19.21 -17.92 11.32
N SER A 28 18.55 -16.81 10.99
CA SER A 28 18.83 -15.50 11.54
C SER A 28 18.73 -15.47 13.07
N TYR A 29 17.72 -16.12 13.65
CA TYR A 29 17.58 -16.28 15.09
C TYR A 29 18.74 -17.10 15.69
N LEU A 30 19.11 -18.22 15.07
CA LEU A 30 20.17 -19.10 15.58
C LEU A 30 21.55 -18.41 15.57
N VAL A 31 21.83 -17.58 14.58
CA VAL A 31 23.13 -16.86 14.45
C VAL A 31 23.16 -15.58 15.27
N SER A 32 22.00 -14.98 15.60
CA SER A 32 21.94 -13.69 16.30
C SER A 32 22.53 -13.79 17.71
N PRO A 33 23.39 -12.83 18.13
CA PRO A 33 23.83 -12.71 19.52
C PRO A 33 22.71 -12.19 20.45
N TYR A 34 21.70 -11.51 19.90
CA TYR A 34 20.59 -10.90 20.65
C TYR A 34 19.32 -11.74 20.52
N LYS A 35 19.26 -12.90 21.19
CA LYS A 35 18.17 -13.90 21.04
C LYS A 35 16.76 -13.33 21.26
N ASN A 36 16.57 -12.52 22.31
CA ASN A 36 15.25 -11.95 22.59
C ASN A 36 14.79 -10.98 21.49
N ILE A 37 15.68 -10.13 20.99
CA ILE A 37 15.36 -9.21 19.88
C ILE A 37 15.14 -9.97 18.59
N ALA A 38 15.92 -11.00 18.30
CA ALA A 38 15.74 -11.83 17.11
C ALA A 38 14.45 -12.64 17.16
N LEU A 39 14.00 -13.07 18.35
CA LEU A 39 12.77 -13.83 18.53
C LEU A 39 11.52 -12.95 18.44
N TYR A 40 11.47 -11.87 19.22
CA TYR A 40 10.27 -11.04 19.36
C TYR A 40 10.31 -9.74 18.54
N GLY A 41 11.49 -9.30 18.11
CA GLY A 41 11.71 -7.99 17.53
C GLY A 41 12.10 -6.94 18.57
N ALA A 42 12.51 -5.77 18.10
CA ALA A 42 12.76 -4.62 18.98
C ALA A 42 11.44 -4.11 19.59
N GLY A 43 11.48 -3.63 20.82
CA GLY A 43 10.31 -3.27 21.62
C GLY A 43 9.33 -2.23 21.02
N SER A 44 9.77 -1.52 19.97
CA SER A 44 8.91 -0.58 19.23
C SER A 44 8.22 -1.16 17.98
N ARG A 45 8.69 -2.31 17.47
CA ARG A 45 8.21 -2.84 16.17
C ARG A 45 7.76 -4.28 16.20
N TYR A 46 8.25 -5.08 17.16
CA TYR A 46 7.89 -6.51 17.31
C TYR A 46 8.04 -7.37 16.04
N ILE A 47 8.98 -7.00 15.15
CA ILE A 47 9.26 -7.71 13.89
C ILE A 47 10.41 -8.68 14.14
N GLY A 48 10.14 -9.79 14.82
CA GLY A 48 11.07 -10.87 15.09
C GLY A 48 10.70 -12.15 14.34
N MET A 49 11.40 -13.26 14.63
CA MET A 49 11.17 -14.56 14.01
C MET A 49 9.70 -15.01 14.10
N ILE A 50 9.05 -14.80 15.27
CA ILE A 50 7.65 -15.18 15.48
C ILE A 50 6.73 -14.46 14.49
N PHE A 51 6.97 -13.16 14.24
CA PHE A 51 6.21 -12.38 13.27
C PHE A 51 6.32 -12.98 11.86
N PHE A 52 7.53 -13.31 11.39
CA PHE A 52 7.72 -13.88 10.05
C PHE A 52 7.09 -15.27 9.92
N ILE A 53 7.16 -16.10 10.97
CA ILE A 53 6.47 -17.40 10.99
C ILE A 53 4.95 -17.18 10.91
N ALA A 54 4.39 -16.28 11.71
CA ALA A 54 2.96 -15.97 11.68
C ALA A 54 2.50 -15.46 10.30
N VAL A 55 3.26 -14.57 9.68
CA VAL A 55 2.99 -14.06 8.32
C VAL A 55 3.05 -15.19 7.28
N ALA A 56 4.04 -16.07 7.35
CA ALA A 56 4.16 -17.20 6.44
C ALA A 56 2.99 -18.20 6.59
N LEU A 57 2.56 -18.48 7.82
CA LEU A 57 1.41 -19.33 8.10
C LEU A 57 0.10 -18.69 7.63
N LEU A 58 -0.08 -17.38 7.88
CA LEU A 58 -1.23 -16.63 7.38
C LEU A 58 -1.28 -16.65 5.85
N TYR A 59 -0.16 -16.36 5.20
CA TYR A 59 -0.05 -16.43 3.74
C TYR A 59 -0.41 -17.80 3.21
N TRP A 60 0.08 -18.87 3.84
CA TRP A 60 -0.24 -20.24 3.46
C TRP A 60 -1.73 -20.53 3.63
N THR A 61 -2.30 -20.21 4.79
CA THR A 61 -3.73 -20.41 5.06
C THR A 61 -4.61 -19.68 4.06
N VAL A 62 -4.31 -18.41 3.79
CA VAL A 62 -5.07 -17.61 2.80
C VAL A 62 -4.91 -18.19 1.39
N SER A 63 -3.70 -18.59 1.00
CA SER A 63 -3.46 -19.14 -0.35
C SER A 63 -4.16 -20.47 -0.61
N GLU A 64 -4.35 -21.30 0.42
CA GLU A 64 -4.99 -22.63 0.27
C GLU A 64 -6.51 -22.58 0.51
N CYS A 65 -6.98 -21.70 1.39
CA CYS A 65 -8.37 -21.73 1.87
C CYS A 65 -9.24 -20.59 1.32
N TYR A 66 -8.64 -19.56 0.73
CA TYR A 66 -9.38 -18.36 0.33
C TYR A 66 -9.42 -18.18 -1.18
N GLU A 67 -10.63 -18.06 -1.72
CA GLU A 67 -10.84 -17.64 -3.10
C GLU A 67 -11.05 -16.14 -3.15
N PHE A 68 -10.07 -15.43 -3.74
CA PHE A 68 -10.13 -13.98 -3.91
C PHE A 68 -11.24 -13.59 -4.88
N LYS A 69 -12.16 -12.73 -4.42
CA LYS A 69 -13.32 -12.26 -5.18
C LYS A 69 -13.20 -10.78 -5.51
N GLU A 70 -13.93 -10.33 -6.49
CA GLU A 70 -13.99 -8.92 -6.87
C GLU A 70 -14.46 -8.02 -5.71
N ILE A 71 -15.36 -8.51 -4.86
CA ILE A 71 -15.82 -7.77 -3.68
C ILE A 71 -14.67 -7.44 -2.73
N ASP A 72 -13.63 -8.27 -2.65
CA ASP A 72 -12.47 -8.01 -1.79
C ASP A 72 -11.69 -6.81 -2.30
N VAL A 73 -11.54 -6.68 -3.62
CA VAL A 73 -10.93 -5.50 -4.25
C VAL A 73 -11.73 -4.25 -3.93
N ILE A 74 -13.05 -4.32 -4.06
CA ILE A 74 -13.94 -3.19 -3.76
C ILE A 74 -13.79 -2.78 -2.30
N LEU A 75 -13.79 -3.72 -1.36
CA LEU A 75 -13.65 -3.44 0.07
C LEU A 75 -12.28 -2.85 0.42
N ILE A 76 -11.19 -3.41 -0.14
CA ILE A 76 -9.83 -2.89 0.04
C ILE A 76 -9.74 -1.45 -0.47
N LEU A 77 -10.28 -1.18 -1.66
CA LEU A 77 -10.22 0.15 -2.25
C LEU A 77 -11.16 1.15 -1.54
N ALA A 78 -12.32 0.72 -1.09
CA ALA A 78 -13.19 1.56 -0.26
C ALA A 78 -12.50 1.95 1.06
N ALA A 79 -11.89 0.99 1.74
CA ALA A 79 -11.10 1.26 2.94
C ALA A 79 -9.92 2.21 2.64
N SER A 80 -9.23 2.04 1.50
CA SER A 80 -8.13 2.91 1.12
C SER A 80 -8.57 4.36 0.85
N ILE A 81 -9.72 4.55 0.22
CA ILE A 81 -10.30 5.89 0.01
C ILE A 81 -10.54 6.58 1.37
N MET A 82 -11.09 5.85 2.36
CA MET A 82 -11.31 6.39 3.70
C MET A 82 -9.99 6.76 4.40
N VAL A 83 -8.98 5.89 4.30
CA VAL A 83 -7.63 6.16 4.85
C VAL A 83 -7.02 7.41 4.21
N HIS A 84 -7.14 7.57 2.88
CA HIS A 84 -6.64 8.76 2.18
C HIS A 84 -7.43 10.02 2.54
N LEU A 85 -8.73 9.91 2.77
CA LEU A 85 -9.58 11.01 3.21
C LEU A 85 -9.13 11.54 4.60
N VAL A 86 -8.89 10.63 5.55
CA VAL A 86 -8.32 10.98 6.86
C VAL A 86 -6.95 11.64 6.69
N ALA A 87 -6.09 11.15 5.78
CA ALA A 87 -4.80 11.77 5.52
C ALA A 87 -4.92 13.21 4.99
N VAL A 88 -5.91 13.50 4.13
CA VAL A 88 -6.19 14.87 3.65
C VAL A 88 -6.56 15.78 4.82
N PHE A 89 -7.44 15.33 5.72
CA PHE A 89 -7.80 16.12 6.89
C PHE A 89 -6.60 16.36 7.81
N ASN A 90 -5.80 15.32 8.06
CA ASN A 90 -4.58 15.48 8.85
C ASN A 90 -3.59 16.47 8.20
N TYR A 91 -3.44 16.41 6.87
CA TYR A 91 -2.62 17.37 6.14
C TYR A 91 -3.10 18.83 6.30
N MET A 92 -4.43 19.02 6.41
CA MET A 92 -5.05 20.32 6.69
C MET A 92 -5.01 20.70 8.18
N ASN A 93 -4.39 19.91 9.06
CA ASN A 93 -4.38 20.02 10.53
C ASN A 93 -5.78 19.91 11.16
N ILE A 94 -6.68 19.17 10.53
CA ILE A 94 -8.00 18.87 11.07
C ILE A 94 -7.96 17.46 11.67
N ASP A 95 -8.07 17.37 13.00
CA ASP A 95 -8.02 16.09 13.73
C ASP A 95 -9.43 15.58 14.04
N ILE A 96 -10.10 15.04 13.00
CA ILE A 96 -11.49 14.54 13.13
C ILE A 96 -11.58 13.34 14.09
N LEU A 97 -10.55 12.50 14.11
CA LEU A 97 -10.55 11.26 14.89
C LEU A 97 -9.82 11.40 16.24
N HIS A 98 -9.42 12.61 16.61
CA HIS A 98 -8.64 12.89 17.83
C HIS A 98 -7.36 12.04 17.95
N LEU A 99 -6.70 11.79 16.83
CA LEU A 99 -5.48 10.97 16.74
C LEU A 99 -4.23 11.73 17.21
N PHE A 100 -4.26 13.06 17.17
CA PHE A 100 -3.11 13.93 17.50
C PHE A 100 -3.15 14.52 18.90
N SER A 101 -4.25 14.42 19.60
CA SER A 101 -4.49 15.13 20.87
C SER A 101 -3.44 14.86 21.95
N ASN A 102 -2.79 13.69 21.90
CA ASN A 102 -1.75 13.26 22.87
C ASN A 102 -0.35 13.21 22.27
N LEU A 103 -0.15 13.67 21.03
CA LEU A 103 1.16 13.63 20.38
C LEU A 103 1.92 14.94 20.57
N THR A 104 3.23 14.84 20.75
CA THR A 104 4.11 16.02 20.72
C THR A 104 4.13 16.63 19.31
N ILE A 105 4.49 17.91 19.19
CA ILE A 105 4.59 18.60 17.91
C ILE A 105 5.48 17.83 16.92
N LYS A 106 6.58 17.26 17.41
CA LYS A 106 7.51 16.47 16.61
C LYS A 106 6.89 15.15 16.12
N GLU A 107 6.10 14.49 16.94
CA GLU A 107 5.41 13.26 16.56
C GLU A 107 4.28 13.53 15.57
N GLN A 108 3.57 14.65 15.74
CA GLN A 108 2.51 15.07 14.80
C GLN A 108 3.05 15.27 13.38
N THR A 109 4.30 15.69 13.22
CA THR A 109 4.90 15.91 11.90
C THR A 109 5.14 14.64 11.10
N VAL A 110 5.37 13.51 11.76
CA VAL A 110 5.58 12.20 11.12
C VAL A 110 4.33 11.32 11.16
N TYR A 111 3.27 11.78 11.83
CA TYR A 111 2.01 11.06 11.92
C TYR A 111 1.15 11.29 10.68
N MET A 112 0.60 10.23 10.11
CA MET A 112 -0.24 10.34 8.92
C MET A 112 -1.41 9.35 8.97
N SER A 113 -2.61 9.86 8.82
CA SER A 113 -3.85 9.07 8.77
C SER A 113 -4.01 8.12 9.96
N THR A 114 -4.75 7.04 9.79
CA THR A 114 -4.92 5.97 10.78
C THR A 114 -3.70 5.05 10.90
N LEU A 115 -2.72 5.19 10.02
CA LEU A 115 -1.51 4.35 9.98
C LEU A 115 -0.38 4.86 10.88
N GLY A 116 -0.49 6.09 11.36
CA GLY A 116 0.37 6.66 12.39
C GLY A 116 1.81 7.00 11.96
N ASN A 117 2.24 6.62 10.76
CA ASN A 117 3.58 6.92 10.26
C ASN A 117 3.56 7.19 8.76
N ILE A 118 4.20 8.30 8.36
CA ILE A 118 4.23 8.77 6.96
C ILE A 118 4.86 7.75 6.00
N ASN A 119 5.90 7.01 6.41
CA ASN A 119 6.53 5.99 5.57
C ASN A 119 5.63 4.77 5.41
N VAL A 120 4.96 4.33 6.48
CA VAL A 120 3.99 3.22 6.42
C VAL A 120 2.81 3.62 5.55
N TYR A 121 2.33 4.86 5.68
CA TYR A 121 1.28 5.40 4.83
C TYR A 121 1.71 5.44 3.35
N GLY A 122 2.95 5.84 3.05
CA GLY A 122 3.50 5.83 1.70
C GLY A 122 3.53 4.42 1.08
N MET A 123 3.99 3.40 1.84
CA MET A 123 3.98 2.00 1.40
C MET A 123 2.55 1.49 1.15
N TYR A 124 1.63 1.77 2.07
CA TYR A 124 0.22 1.42 1.94
C TYR A 124 -0.41 2.06 0.71
N THR A 125 -0.18 3.34 0.50
CA THR A 125 -0.68 4.11 -0.65
C THR A 125 -0.14 3.54 -1.96
N GLY A 126 1.15 3.21 -2.03
CA GLY A 126 1.76 2.60 -3.20
C GLY A 126 1.12 1.25 -3.56
N LEU A 127 0.86 0.40 -2.57
CA LEU A 127 0.20 -0.88 -2.76
C LEU A 127 -1.25 -0.73 -3.23
N THR A 128 -2.04 0.08 -2.52
CA THR A 128 -3.47 0.26 -2.82
C THR A 128 -3.69 0.97 -4.15
N LEU A 129 -2.84 1.93 -4.50
CA LEU A 129 -2.88 2.58 -5.81
C LEU A 129 -2.55 1.61 -6.95
N SER A 130 -1.59 0.71 -6.77
CA SER A 130 -1.28 -0.33 -7.76
C SER A 130 -2.48 -1.24 -8.00
N ILE A 131 -3.18 -1.64 -6.93
CA ILE A 131 -4.43 -2.43 -7.01
C ILE A 131 -5.52 -1.61 -7.71
N ALA A 132 -5.69 -0.33 -7.37
CA ALA A 132 -6.70 0.55 -7.96
C ALA A 132 -6.50 0.73 -9.47
N ILE A 133 -5.25 0.95 -9.92
CA ILE A 133 -4.92 1.06 -11.33
C ILE A 133 -5.25 -0.25 -12.06
N ALA A 134 -4.84 -1.40 -11.52
CA ALA A 134 -5.13 -2.70 -12.12
C ALA A 134 -6.65 -2.99 -12.20
N ALA A 135 -7.41 -2.63 -11.16
CA ALA A 135 -8.86 -2.76 -11.13
C ALA A 135 -9.55 -1.81 -12.13
N TYR A 136 -9.07 -0.57 -12.24
CA TYR A 136 -9.55 0.40 -13.23
C TYR A 136 -9.41 -0.11 -14.67
N TYR A 137 -8.28 -0.75 -14.98
CA TYR A 137 -8.05 -1.35 -16.30
C TYR A 137 -9.01 -2.51 -16.60
N LYS A 138 -9.38 -3.29 -15.59
CA LYS A 138 -10.28 -4.44 -15.71
C LYS A 138 -11.77 -4.09 -15.56
N ALA A 139 -12.10 -2.83 -15.30
CA ALA A 139 -13.49 -2.43 -15.10
C ALA A 139 -14.32 -2.66 -16.36
N GLU A 140 -15.41 -3.43 -16.21
CA GLU A 140 -16.33 -3.82 -17.28
C GLU A 140 -17.57 -2.94 -17.34
N THR A 141 -17.93 -2.29 -16.22
CA THR A 141 -19.11 -1.42 -16.13
C THR A 141 -18.70 0.00 -15.77
N ALA A 142 -19.47 0.98 -16.24
CA ALA A 142 -19.21 2.39 -15.96
C ALA A 142 -19.18 2.70 -14.45
N ALA A 143 -20.04 2.06 -13.65
CA ALA A 143 -20.06 2.26 -12.21
C ALA A 143 -18.76 1.80 -11.55
N LYS A 144 -18.23 0.62 -11.93
CA LYS A 144 -16.94 0.12 -11.44
C LYS A 144 -15.78 0.99 -11.91
N GLU A 145 -15.83 1.43 -13.15
CA GLU A 145 -14.82 2.31 -13.74
C GLU A 145 -14.71 3.63 -12.97
N ILE A 146 -15.84 4.26 -12.66
CA ILE A 146 -15.87 5.50 -11.85
C ILE A 146 -15.33 5.23 -10.44
N PHE A 147 -15.78 4.17 -9.78
CA PHE A 147 -15.33 3.83 -8.43
C PHE A 147 -13.82 3.58 -8.36
N TYR A 148 -13.30 2.77 -9.27
CA TYR A 148 -11.85 2.48 -9.31
C TYR A 148 -11.04 3.72 -9.69
N TYR A 149 -11.57 4.58 -10.55
CA TYR A 149 -10.92 5.85 -10.88
C TYR A 149 -10.87 6.81 -9.68
N ILE A 150 -11.93 6.86 -8.87
CA ILE A 150 -11.92 7.62 -7.60
C ILE A 150 -10.83 7.06 -6.67
N ALA A 151 -10.69 5.74 -6.57
CA ALA A 151 -9.63 5.12 -5.79
C ALA A 151 -8.23 5.48 -6.32
N VAL A 152 -8.03 5.50 -7.64
CA VAL A 152 -6.78 5.97 -8.26
C VAL A 152 -6.48 7.42 -7.88
N ILE A 153 -7.45 8.34 -8.04
CA ILE A 153 -7.26 9.75 -7.70
C ILE A 153 -6.94 9.93 -6.21
N SER A 154 -7.67 9.22 -5.32
CA SER A 154 -7.43 9.30 -3.88
C SER A 154 -6.02 8.81 -3.51
N GLY A 155 -5.53 7.73 -4.13
CA GLY A 155 -4.16 7.25 -3.93
C GLY A 155 -3.11 8.21 -4.47
N ILE A 156 -3.34 8.86 -5.61
CA ILE A 156 -2.45 9.90 -6.16
C ILE A 156 -2.35 11.09 -5.19
N ILE A 157 -3.49 11.56 -4.64
CA ILE A 157 -3.52 12.59 -3.60
C ILE A 157 -2.72 12.14 -2.38
N GLY A 158 -2.89 10.89 -1.95
CA GLY A 158 -2.14 10.30 -0.85
C GLY A 158 -0.62 10.35 -1.05
N ILE A 159 -0.13 10.09 -2.26
CA ILE A 159 1.30 10.20 -2.59
C ILE A 159 1.81 11.64 -2.48
N ILE A 160 1.03 12.59 -2.98
CA ILE A 160 1.39 14.02 -2.89
C ILE A 160 1.54 14.44 -1.42
N ILE A 161 0.60 13.99 -0.57
CA ILE A 161 0.55 14.34 0.84
C ILE A 161 1.71 13.72 1.61
N CYS A 162 2.07 12.45 1.34
CA CYS A 162 3.11 11.76 2.09
C CYS A 162 4.53 12.17 1.70
N ASP A 163 4.69 12.83 0.55
CA ASP A 163 6.00 13.30 0.04
C ASP A 163 7.12 12.25 0.12
N SER A 164 6.78 10.99 -0.17
CA SER A 164 7.69 9.84 -0.06
C SER A 164 8.18 9.39 -1.43
N ASP A 165 9.49 9.33 -1.62
CA ASP A 165 10.11 8.81 -2.84
C ASP A 165 9.72 7.35 -3.11
N MET A 166 9.56 6.55 -2.05
CA MET A 166 9.07 5.16 -2.15
C MET A 166 7.67 5.07 -2.73
N ALA A 167 6.80 6.02 -2.38
CA ALA A 167 5.45 6.07 -2.93
C ALA A 167 5.47 6.43 -4.43
N LEU A 168 6.36 7.33 -4.86
CA LEU A 168 6.55 7.65 -6.29
C LEU A 168 7.01 6.44 -7.09
N VAL A 169 7.99 5.69 -6.59
CA VAL A 169 8.46 4.44 -7.23
C VAL A 169 7.32 3.43 -7.35
N ALA A 170 6.49 3.30 -6.32
CA ALA A 170 5.34 2.40 -6.32
C ALA A 170 4.27 2.76 -7.37
N VAL A 171 4.21 4.01 -7.86
CA VAL A 171 3.33 4.42 -8.98
C VAL A 171 3.95 4.11 -10.33
N VAL A 172 5.25 4.33 -10.45
CA VAL A 172 5.96 4.13 -11.74
C VAL A 172 5.94 2.66 -12.14
N ILE A 173 6.14 1.75 -11.19
CA ILE A 173 6.20 0.30 -11.47
C ILE A 173 4.93 -0.22 -12.16
N PRO A 174 3.71 -0.01 -11.64
CA PRO A 174 2.49 -0.48 -12.33
C PRO A 174 2.28 0.19 -13.67
N LEU A 175 2.64 1.47 -13.84
CA LEU A 175 2.55 2.14 -15.13
C LEU A 175 3.48 1.51 -16.17
N VAL A 176 4.72 1.19 -15.80
CA VAL A 176 5.67 0.50 -16.70
C VAL A 176 5.17 -0.90 -17.08
N ILE A 177 4.66 -1.67 -16.10
CA ILE A 177 4.15 -3.02 -16.33
C ILE A 177 2.88 -3.01 -17.21
N LEU A 178 2.00 -2.01 -17.04
CA LEU A 178 0.74 -1.92 -17.77
C LEU A 178 0.91 -1.31 -19.17
N PHE A 179 2.00 -0.62 -19.46
CA PHE A 179 2.24 -0.01 -20.76
C PHE A 179 2.11 -1.00 -21.94
N PRO A 180 2.83 -2.14 -21.98
CA PRO A 180 2.69 -3.09 -23.08
C PRO A 180 1.30 -3.74 -23.17
N TYR A 181 0.58 -3.80 -22.04
CA TYR A 181 -0.81 -4.27 -22.03
C TYR A 181 -1.76 -3.22 -22.60
N SER A 182 -1.50 -1.94 -22.36
CA SER A 182 -2.35 -0.82 -22.78
C SER A 182 -2.39 -0.66 -24.31
N ILE A 183 -1.32 -1.01 -25.01
CA ILE A 183 -1.20 -0.87 -26.47
C ILE A 183 -2.14 -1.84 -27.22
N LYS A 184 -2.64 -2.89 -26.56
CA LYS A 184 -3.48 -3.90 -27.18
C LYS A 184 -4.88 -3.42 -27.58
N SER A 185 -5.36 -2.30 -27.05
CA SER A 185 -6.70 -1.79 -27.31
C SER A 185 -6.77 -0.27 -27.15
N VAL A 186 -7.55 0.38 -28.04
CA VAL A 186 -7.79 1.83 -27.97
C VAL A 186 -8.44 2.25 -26.64
N ALA A 187 -9.30 1.41 -26.07
CA ALA A 187 -9.92 1.68 -24.78
C ALA A 187 -8.88 1.66 -23.64
N LEU A 188 -7.98 0.68 -23.66
CA LEU A 188 -6.91 0.54 -22.65
C LEU A 188 -5.87 1.67 -22.76
N ILE A 189 -5.52 2.09 -23.97
CA ILE A 189 -4.57 3.19 -24.13
C ILE A 189 -5.17 4.51 -23.65
N LYS A 190 -6.49 4.74 -23.82
CA LYS A 190 -7.17 5.88 -23.23
C LYS A 190 -7.09 5.87 -21.70
N LYS A 191 -7.38 4.74 -21.06
CA LYS A 191 -7.25 4.57 -19.60
C LYS A 191 -5.81 4.82 -19.13
N TYR A 192 -4.81 4.35 -19.88
CA TYR A 192 -3.40 4.61 -19.60
C TYR A 192 -3.06 6.10 -19.65
N ILE A 193 -3.44 6.78 -20.72
CA ILE A 193 -3.18 8.21 -20.88
C ILE A 193 -3.85 9.01 -19.74
N VAL A 194 -5.09 8.71 -19.40
CA VAL A 194 -5.82 9.36 -18.29
C VAL A 194 -5.07 9.16 -16.96
N THR A 195 -4.65 7.94 -16.66
CA THR A 195 -3.90 7.64 -15.42
C THR A 195 -2.53 8.34 -15.42
N LEU A 196 -1.79 8.26 -16.52
CA LEU A 196 -0.49 8.92 -16.67
C LEU A 196 -0.61 10.45 -16.51
N THR A 197 -1.61 11.05 -17.15
CA THR A 197 -1.87 12.49 -17.05
C THR A 197 -2.19 12.88 -15.61
N ALA A 198 -3.02 12.11 -14.91
CA ALA A 198 -3.33 12.35 -13.50
C ALA A 198 -2.07 12.30 -12.63
N VAL A 199 -1.18 11.31 -12.83
CA VAL A 199 0.10 11.20 -12.10
C VAL A 199 1.02 12.37 -12.40
N LEU A 200 1.15 12.77 -13.67
CA LEU A 200 2.01 13.91 -14.06
C LEU A 200 1.50 15.23 -13.51
N LEU A 201 0.18 15.47 -13.55
CA LEU A 201 -0.43 16.66 -12.96
C LEU A 201 -0.21 16.69 -11.44
N ALA A 202 -0.38 15.53 -10.78
CA ALA A 202 -0.12 15.41 -9.37
C ALA A 202 1.32 15.74 -8.98
N GLY A 203 2.30 15.24 -9.75
CA GLY A 203 3.71 15.58 -9.56
C GLY A 203 4.00 17.07 -9.71
N ARG A 204 3.34 17.74 -10.66
CA ARG A 204 3.43 19.20 -10.82
C ARG A 204 2.82 19.97 -9.65
N VAL A 205 1.64 19.55 -9.20
CA VAL A 205 0.96 20.15 -8.06
C VAL A 205 1.80 19.99 -6.79
N ALA A 206 2.36 18.81 -6.54
CA ALA A 206 3.28 18.57 -5.41
C ALA A 206 4.51 19.48 -5.47
N GLY A 207 5.12 19.65 -6.65
CA GLY A 207 6.23 20.58 -6.85
C GLY A 207 5.85 22.03 -6.57
N CYS A 208 4.68 22.49 -7.02
CA CYS A 208 4.17 23.83 -6.73
C CYS A 208 3.90 24.05 -5.23
N ILE A 209 3.31 23.05 -4.56
CA ILE A 209 3.04 23.12 -3.11
C ILE A 209 4.36 23.25 -2.33
N LYS A 210 5.40 22.49 -2.68
CA LYS A 210 6.74 22.60 -2.09
C LYS A 210 7.37 23.98 -2.25
N LEU A 211 7.12 24.64 -3.39
CA LEU A 211 7.61 26.00 -3.65
C LEU A 211 6.86 27.07 -2.85
N ILE A 212 5.54 26.87 -2.64
CA ILE A 212 4.68 27.85 -1.96
C ILE A 212 4.73 27.71 -0.44
N ILE A 213 5.00 26.50 0.09
CA ILE A 213 5.01 26.20 1.52
C ILE A 213 6.35 25.57 1.94
N PRO A 214 7.48 26.31 1.78
CA PRO A 214 8.81 25.77 2.10
C PRO A 214 9.01 25.46 3.59
N ASP A 215 8.28 26.16 4.49
CA ASP A 215 8.48 26.03 5.94
C ASP A 215 7.84 24.80 6.58
N ARG A 216 6.85 24.16 5.94
CA ARG A 216 6.29 22.91 6.47
C ARG A 216 7.23 21.72 6.28
N VAL A 217 7.96 21.69 5.18
CA VAL A 217 8.89 20.60 4.85
C VAL A 217 10.22 20.74 5.59
N ARG A 218 10.71 21.96 5.82
CA ARG A 218 11.98 22.20 6.55
C ARG A 218 11.89 21.99 8.05
N LYS A 219 10.71 22.05 8.65
CA LYS A 219 10.54 21.73 10.09
C LYS A 219 10.52 20.21 10.34
N LEU A 220 10.61 19.38 9.31
CA LEU A 220 10.53 17.93 9.33
C LEU A 220 11.93 17.26 9.15
N SER A 221 12.94 17.99 8.73
CA SER A 221 14.34 17.57 8.67
C SER A 221 15.11 18.12 9.87
#